data_04aaf9899f8880505a4823b839c2b61c
#
_entry.id   04aaf9899f8880505a4823b839c2b61c
#
_cell.length_a   1.000
_cell.length_b   1.000
_cell.length_c   1.000
_cell.angle_alpha   90.00
_cell.angle_beta   90.00
_cell.angle_gamma   90.00
#
_symmetry.space_group_name_H-M   'P 1'
#
loop_
_entity.id
_entity.type
_entity.pdbx_description
1 polymer ?
#
loop_
_entity_poly.entity_id
_entity_poly.type
_entity_poly.pdbx_seq_one_letter_code
_entity_poly.pdbx_strand_id
1 'polypeptide(L)'
;MQKQLSEFIGTATLALVVVGSGAMAENLSSDVGLQLLINAAATGTALWLLITLFAPISGAHFNPVVTGIALYRKELSPIVAAAFVTLQTLGAITGTILANILFQRSAIDISSSGSQR
;
A
#
# COMPACT_ATOMS: atom_id res chain seq x y z
N MET A 1 19.66 -6.23 2.35
CA MET A 1 18.54 -7.18 2.27
C MET A 1 17.37 -6.83 3.18
N GLN A 2 17.62 -6.50 4.44
CA GLN A 2 16.54 -6.13 5.36
C GLN A 2 15.76 -4.89 4.92
N LYS A 3 16.45 -3.88 4.39
CA LYS A 3 15.80 -2.65 3.91
C LYS A 3 14.84 -2.94 2.75
N GLN A 4 15.28 -3.73 1.80
CA GLN A 4 14.50 -4.08 0.63
C GLN A 4 13.30 -4.95 1.02
N LEU A 5 13.51 -5.92 1.90
CA LEU A 5 12.43 -6.77 2.41
C LEU A 5 11.38 -5.94 3.15
N SER A 6 11.80 -4.97 3.95
CA SER A 6 10.91 -4.05 4.66
C SER A 6 10.06 -3.24 3.70
N GLU A 7 10.64 -2.76 2.60
CA GLU A 7 9.89 -2.01 1.59
C GLU A 7 8.87 -2.88 0.88
N PHE A 8 9.19 -4.14 0.59
CA PHE A 8 8.23 -5.09 0.02
C PHE A 8 7.08 -5.39 0.99
N ILE A 9 7.41 -5.81 2.21
CA ILE A 9 6.42 -6.19 3.22
C ILE A 9 5.54 -5.00 3.60
N GLY A 10 6.14 -3.85 3.83
CA GLY A 10 5.42 -2.64 4.21
C GLY A 10 4.46 -2.19 3.12
N THR A 11 4.92 -2.15 1.87
CA THR A 11 4.08 -1.76 0.74
C THR A 11 2.97 -2.78 0.49
N ALA A 12 3.27 -4.07 0.58
CA ALA A 12 2.26 -5.13 0.43
C ALA A 12 1.18 -5.01 1.50
N THR A 13 1.59 -4.81 2.75
CA THR A 13 0.65 -4.64 3.86
C THR A 13 -0.19 -3.38 3.69
N LEU A 14 0.44 -2.27 3.31
CA LEU A 14 -0.28 -1.02 3.08
C LEU A 14 -1.32 -1.18 1.95
N ALA A 15 -0.93 -1.77 0.83
CA ALA A 15 -1.85 -2.02 -0.28
C ALA A 15 -3.01 -2.95 0.13
N LEU A 16 -2.70 -4.00 0.91
CA LEU A 16 -3.72 -4.90 1.44
C LEU A 16 -4.74 -4.15 2.30
N VAL A 17 -4.27 -3.27 3.17
CA VAL A 17 -5.16 -2.48 4.04
C VAL A 17 -5.97 -1.47 3.24
N VAL A 18 -5.35 -0.76 2.30
CA VAL A 18 -6.05 0.24 1.48
C VAL A 18 -7.17 -0.40 0.66
N VAL A 19 -6.85 -1.45 -0.09
CA VAL A 19 -7.82 -2.13 -0.95
C VAL A 19 -8.83 -2.90 -0.09
N GLY A 20 -8.36 -3.61 0.93
CA GLY A 20 -9.21 -4.41 1.81
C GLY A 20 -10.19 -3.57 2.61
N SER A 21 -9.75 -2.45 3.20
CA SER A 21 -10.64 -1.58 3.94
C SER A 21 -11.68 -0.90 3.04
N GLY A 22 -11.30 -0.57 1.80
CA GLY A 22 -12.24 -0.06 0.83
C GLY A 22 -13.33 -1.08 0.48
N ALA A 23 -12.95 -2.32 0.22
CA ALA A 23 -13.88 -3.41 -0.05
C ALA A 23 -14.80 -3.67 1.14
N MET A 24 -14.25 -3.69 2.34
CA MET A 24 -15.06 -3.87 3.56
C MET A 24 -16.04 -2.72 3.76
N ALA A 25 -15.60 -1.49 3.53
CA ALA A 25 -16.44 -0.32 3.67
C ALA A 25 -17.63 -0.35 2.71
N GLU A 26 -17.42 -0.79 1.48
CA GLU A 26 -18.49 -0.97 0.49
C GLU A 26 -19.52 -2.01 0.95
N ASN A 27 -19.07 -3.06 1.63
CA ASN A 27 -19.95 -4.09 2.16
C ASN A 27 -20.74 -3.61 3.39
N LEU A 28 -20.20 -2.67 4.15
CA LEU A 28 -20.80 -2.21 5.40
C LEU A 28 -21.78 -1.04 5.21
N SER A 29 -21.61 -0.24 4.19
CA SER A 29 -22.41 0.96 3.99
C SER A 29 -22.51 1.35 2.53
N SER A 30 -23.64 1.92 2.13
CA SER A 30 -23.81 2.54 0.82
C SER A 30 -23.44 4.03 0.81
N ASP A 31 -23.17 4.61 1.98
CA ASP A 31 -22.78 6.02 2.09
C ASP A 31 -21.30 6.17 1.69
N VAL A 32 -21.05 6.86 0.57
CA VAL A 32 -19.71 7.05 0.03
C VAL A 32 -18.81 7.83 0.99
N GLY A 33 -19.36 8.81 1.69
CA GLY A 33 -18.60 9.57 2.68
C GLY A 33 -18.14 8.69 3.84
N LEU A 34 -19.01 7.81 4.32
CA LEU A 34 -18.65 6.87 5.37
C LEU A 34 -17.64 5.83 4.88
N GLN A 35 -17.80 5.32 3.64
CA GLN A 35 -16.83 4.42 3.03
C GLN A 35 -15.44 5.06 2.99
N LEU A 36 -15.36 6.33 2.58
CA LEU A 36 -14.10 7.06 2.52
C LEU A 36 -13.50 7.24 3.92
N LEU A 37 -14.31 7.56 4.91
CA LEU A 37 -13.84 7.71 6.29
C LEU A 37 -13.26 6.42 6.83
N ILE A 38 -13.94 5.29 6.63
CA ILE A 38 -13.47 3.97 7.06
C ILE A 38 -12.13 3.65 6.38
N ASN A 39 -12.05 3.85 5.08
CA ASN A 39 -10.82 3.59 4.32
C ASN A 39 -9.67 4.49 4.81
N ALA A 40 -9.93 5.77 4.99
CA ALA A 40 -8.92 6.74 5.44
C ALA A 40 -8.43 6.42 6.86
N ALA A 41 -9.33 6.06 7.77
CA ALA A 41 -8.95 5.71 9.14
C ALA A 41 -8.09 4.45 9.17
N ALA A 42 -8.47 3.41 8.43
CA ALA A 42 -7.71 2.17 8.34
C ALA A 42 -6.33 2.42 7.72
N THR A 43 -6.28 3.17 6.62
CA THR A 43 -5.03 3.49 5.91
C THR A 43 -4.09 4.30 6.78
N GLY A 44 -4.58 5.35 7.44
CA GLY A 44 -3.77 6.19 8.32
C GLY A 44 -3.21 5.42 9.50
N THR A 45 -4.02 4.57 10.12
CA THR A 45 -3.59 3.72 11.23
C THR A 45 -2.52 2.73 10.79
N ALA A 46 -2.75 2.05 9.66
CA ALA A 46 -1.77 1.10 9.11
C ALA A 46 -0.46 1.81 8.75
N LEU A 47 -0.53 2.97 8.12
CA LEU A 47 0.65 3.73 7.73
C LEU A 47 1.45 4.16 8.96
N TRP A 48 0.78 4.67 9.99
CA TRP A 48 1.43 5.03 11.25
C TRP A 48 2.17 3.84 11.85
N LEU A 49 1.52 2.68 11.89
CA LEU A 49 2.11 1.47 12.45
C LEU A 49 3.31 1.00 11.64
N LEU A 50 3.17 0.95 10.31
CA LEU A 50 4.23 0.52 9.40
C LEU A 50 5.44 1.45 9.44
N ILE A 51 5.23 2.75 9.51
CA ILE A 51 6.31 3.71 9.65
C ILE A 51 7.03 3.49 10.99
N THR A 52 6.28 3.32 12.07
CA THR A 52 6.86 3.08 13.40
C THR A 52 7.74 1.82 13.39
N LEU A 53 7.29 0.75 12.73
CA LEU A 53 8.02 -0.51 12.69
C LEU A 53 9.22 -0.48 11.75
N PHE A 54 9.08 0.11 10.58
CA PHE A 54 10.07 -0.04 9.51
C PHE A 54 10.95 1.18 9.27
N ALA A 55 10.63 2.36 9.82
CA ALA A 55 11.47 3.54 9.63
C ALA A 55 12.91 3.30 10.11
N PRO A 56 13.16 2.65 11.26
CA PRO A 56 14.53 2.37 11.69
C PRO A 56 15.28 1.40 10.77
N ILE A 57 14.58 0.65 9.94
CA ILE A 57 15.18 -0.37 9.07
C ILE A 57 15.43 0.19 7.67
N SER A 58 14.38 0.68 7.00
CA SER A 58 14.46 1.12 5.60
C SER A 58 14.20 2.61 5.39
N GLY A 59 13.72 3.31 6.40
CA GLY A 59 13.20 4.67 6.27
C GLY A 59 11.70 4.69 5.98
N ALA A 60 11.08 3.53 5.79
CA ALA A 60 9.64 3.37 5.60
C ALA A 60 9.09 4.26 4.48
N HIS A 61 9.64 4.13 3.29
CA HIS A 61 9.19 4.90 2.13
C HIS A 61 7.84 4.40 1.63
N PHE A 62 7.73 3.12 1.32
CA PHE A 62 6.53 2.43 0.82
C PHE A 62 5.90 3.10 -0.41
N ASN A 63 6.64 3.97 -1.07
CA ASN A 63 6.13 4.81 -2.14
C ASN A 63 7.30 5.24 -3.04
N PRO A 64 7.19 5.02 -4.37
CA PRO A 64 8.24 5.44 -5.30
C PRO A 64 8.51 6.95 -5.30
N VAL A 65 7.50 7.78 -5.04
CA VAL A 65 7.68 9.23 -4.97
C VAL A 65 8.55 9.61 -3.78
N VAL A 66 8.30 9.02 -2.62
CA VAL A 66 9.12 9.24 -1.41
C VAL A 66 10.56 8.81 -1.67
N THR A 67 10.74 7.65 -2.28
CA THR A 67 12.08 7.16 -2.67
C THR A 67 12.75 8.10 -3.67
N GLY A 68 12.00 8.63 -4.63
CA GLY A 68 12.50 9.61 -5.59
C GLY A 68 12.97 10.90 -4.93
N ILE A 69 12.25 11.39 -3.95
CA ILE A 69 12.64 12.57 -3.18
C ILE A 69 13.93 12.28 -2.38
N ALA A 70 14.00 11.13 -1.74
CA ALA A 70 15.20 10.72 -0.99
C ALA A 70 16.42 10.59 -1.91
N LEU A 71 16.23 10.06 -3.11
CA LEU A 71 17.29 10.00 -4.12
C LEU A 71 17.74 11.40 -4.54
N TYR A 72 16.80 12.29 -4.81
CA TYR A 72 17.11 13.68 -5.17
C TYR A 72 17.89 14.38 -4.06
N ARG A 73 17.55 14.12 -2.81
CA ARG A 73 18.24 14.66 -1.64
C ARG A 73 19.54 13.95 -1.32
N LYS A 74 19.93 12.98 -2.13
CA LYS A 74 21.17 12.20 -1.97
C LYS A 74 21.21 11.41 -0.66
N GLU A 75 20.05 11.03 -0.14
CA GLU A 75 19.93 10.24 1.08
C GLU A 75 20.14 8.74 0.80
N LEU A 76 20.04 8.31 -0.45
CA LEU A 76 20.32 6.94 -0.86
C LEU A 76 20.88 6.91 -2.28
N SER A 77 21.56 5.79 -2.61
CA SER A 77 22.17 5.63 -3.92
C SER A 77 21.12 5.28 -4.98
N PRO A 78 21.41 5.55 -6.28
CA PRO A 78 20.49 5.20 -7.36
C PRO A 78 20.14 3.72 -7.42
N ILE A 79 21.09 2.82 -7.12
CA ILE A 79 20.84 1.39 -7.16
C ILE A 79 19.90 0.95 -6.02
N VAL A 80 20.05 1.54 -4.85
CA VAL A 80 19.13 1.28 -3.72
C VAL A 80 17.74 1.83 -4.03
N ALA A 81 17.66 3.02 -4.60
CA ALA A 81 16.39 3.61 -5.01
C ALA A 81 15.67 2.72 -6.02
N ALA A 82 16.38 2.21 -7.03
CA ALA A 82 15.81 1.30 -8.02
C ALA A 82 15.30 0.01 -7.38
N ALA A 83 16.06 -0.56 -6.43
CA ALA A 83 15.62 -1.74 -5.69
C ALA A 83 14.37 -1.46 -4.87
N PHE A 84 14.30 -0.32 -4.19
CA PHE A 84 13.12 0.08 -3.42
C PHE A 84 11.89 0.19 -4.30
N VAL A 85 11.99 0.92 -5.41
CA VAL A 85 10.86 1.11 -6.33
C VAL A 85 10.37 -0.22 -6.88
N THR A 86 11.28 -1.11 -7.25
CA THR A 86 10.93 -2.44 -7.75
C THR A 86 10.17 -3.24 -6.69
N LEU A 87 10.67 -3.27 -5.46
CA LEU A 87 10.04 -4.04 -4.38
C LEU A 87 8.74 -3.40 -3.88
N GLN A 88 8.65 -2.07 -3.90
CA GLN A 88 7.40 -1.37 -3.63
C GLN A 88 6.33 -1.74 -4.66
N THR A 89 6.69 -1.78 -5.93
CA THR A 89 5.76 -2.15 -7.00
C THR A 89 5.30 -3.59 -6.85
N LEU A 90 6.22 -4.52 -6.64
CA LEU A 90 5.89 -5.93 -6.40
C LEU A 90 5.06 -6.10 -5.13
N GLY A 91 5.38 -5.37 -4.08
CA GLY A 91 4.62 -5.37 -2.84
C GLY A 91 3.19 -4.88 -3.02
N ALA A 92 3.01 -3.78 -3.75
CA ALA A 92 1.69 -3.24 -4.03
C ALA A 92 0.82 -4.22 -4.83
N ILE A 93 1.40 -4.87 -5.83
CA ILE A 93 0.70 -5.89 -6.62
C ILE A 93 0.30 -7.07 -5.72
N THR A 94 1.23 -7.58 -4.93
CA THR A 94 0.98 -8.70 -4.01
C THR A 94 -0.12 -8.37 -3.01
N GLY A 95 -0.04 -7.22 -2.37
CA GLY A 95 -1.04 -6.79 -1.38
C GLY A 95 -2.42 -6.61 -1.98
N THR A 96 -2.50 -6.05 -3.19
CA THR A 96 -3.77 -5.86 -3.89
C THR A 96 -4.39 -7.20 -4.28
N ILE A 97 -3.60 -8.13 -4.79
CA ILE A 97 -4.07 -9.48 -5.13
C ILE A 97 -4.61 -10.19 -3.88
N LEU A 98 -3.88 -10.13 -2.77
CA LEU A 98 -4.32 -10.72 -1.52
C LEU A 98 -5.65 -10.12 -1.03
N ALA A 99 -5.80 -8.80 -1.10
CA ALA A 99 -7.04 -8.13 -0.72
C ALA A 99 -8.22 -8.60 -1.59
N ASN A 100 -8.01 -8.68 -2.89
CA ASN A 100 -9.05 -9.13 -3.82
C ASN A 100 -9.48 -10.56 -3.53
N ILE A 101 -8.53 -11.44 -3.24
CA ILE A 101 -8.83 -12.83 -2.87
C ILE A 101 -9.61 -12.89 -1.55
N LEU A 102 -9.18 -12.14 -0.53
CA LEU A 102 -9.83 -12.14 0.78
C LEU A 102 -11.27 -11.63 0.74
N PHE A 103 -11.56 -10.67 -0.14
CA PHE A 103 -12.89 -10.11 -0.29
C PHE A 103 -13.66 -10.71 -1.48
N GLN A 104 -13.24 -11.88 -1.97
CA GLN A 104 -13.90 -12.63 -3.04
C GLN A 104 -14.09 -11.83 -4.33
N ARG A 105 -13.12 -10.97 -4.63
CA ARG A 105 -13.03 -10.26 -5.91
C ARG A 105 -12.11 -11.02 -6.86
N SER A 106 -12.13 -10.68 -8.14
CA SER A 106 -11.13 -11.22 -9.06
C SER A 106 -9.74 -10.75 -8.62
N ALA A 107 -8.73 -11.61 -8.79
CA ALA A 107 -7.36 -11.31 -8.36
C ALA A 107 -6.84 -10.03 -9.02
N ILE A 108 -7.28 -9.75 -10.25
CA ILE A 108 -6.97 -8.50 -10.95
C ILE A 108 -8.28 -7.84 -11.32
N ASP A 109 -8.69 -6.87 -10.50
CA ASP A 109 -9.87 -6.07 -10.76
C ASP A 109 -9.40 -4.66 -11.15
N ILE A 110 -9.54 -4.36 -12.42
CA ILE A 110 -9.25 -3.02 -12.94
C ILE A 110 -10.54 -2.21 -12.94
N SER A 111 -11.24 -2.25 -11.84
CA SER A 111 -12.25 -1.54 -11.68
C SER A 111 -13.21 -0.89 -12.29
N SER A 112 -14.11 -1.33 -12.17
CA SER A 112 -15.40 -0.96 -12.72
C SER A 112 -16.40 -0.52 -11.69
N SER A 113 -15.99 0.22 -10.74
CA SER A 113 -16.89 0.66 -9.68
C SER A 113 -18.15 1.36 -10.23
N GLY A 114 -18.13 1.77 -11.48
CA GLY A 114 -19.29 2.35 -12.14
C GLY A 114 -20.23 1.35 -12.80
N SER A 115 -19.83 0.13 -13.04
CA SER A 115 -20.63 -0.84 -13.80
C SER A 115 -21.42 -1.83 -12.94
N GLN A 116 -21.21 -1.82 -11.63
CA GLN A 116 -21.86 -2.74 -10.71
C GLN A 116 -23.03 -2.12 -9.92
N ARG A 117 -23.50 -0.97 -10.37
CA ARG A 117 -24.62 -0.29 -9.72
C ARG A 117 -25.90 -0.43 -10.51
#